data_462de9c271a12e1411e814a54441250b
#
_entry.id   462de9c271a12e1411e814a54441250b
#
_cell.length_a   1.000
_cell.length_b   1.000
_cell.length_c   1.000
_cell.angle_alpha   90.00
_cell.angle_beta   90.00
_cell.angle_gamma   90.00
#
_symmetry.space_group_name_H-M   'P 1'
#
loop_
_entity.id
_entity.type
_entity.pdbx_description
1 polymer ?
#
loop_
_entity_poly.entity_id
_entity_poly.type
_entity_poly.pdbx_seq_one_letter_code
_entity_poly.pdbx_strand_id
1 'polypeptide(L)'
;MMKNIINIGIPSKGRLKTKILKIFKKNKLNLVSERGERDLLGSIKNLSNVKILYLHAREIVERLGDGSLDLGFSGYDLLKESEINIQNKISAVKKYGFGKATLVVAIPDPWIDVQTVADLEEIAFEFKDKKKKRLRVATKYPNLTREFLFSKGVTQFKLVSSLGATEAYPFTGSSEIITDITSTGETLRANNLRILKDGEILKSEACMMISKLASKSSALKKLVKLLSKN
;
A
#
# COMPACT_ATOMS: atom_id res chain seq x y z
N MET A 1 -23.60 10.87 28.80
CA MET A 1 -23.38 10.56 27.37
C MET A 1 -21.90 10.35 27.16
N MET A 2 -21.44 9.11 26.89
CA MET A 2 -20.04 8.87 26.48
C MET A 2 -19.77 9.65 25.20
N LYS A 3 -18.83 10.60 25.20
CA LYS A 3 -18.36 11.26 23.99
C LYS A 3 -17.77 10.16 23.08
N ASN A 4 -18.43 9.83 21.97
CA ASN A 4 -17.87 8.92 20.97
C ASN A 4 -16.52 9.49 20.49
N ILE A 5 -15.43 8.87 20.94
CA ILE A 5 -14.07 9.23 20.51
C ILE A 5 -13.91 8.81 19.06
N ILE A 6 -13.42 9.71 18.23
CA ILE A 6 -13.06 9.44 16.82
C ILE A 6 -11.57 9.09 16.78
N ASN A 7 -11.25 7.88 16.38
CA ASN A 7 -9.88 7.40 16.22
C ASN A 7 -9.41 7.60 14.78
N ILE A 8 -8.32 8.36 14.60
CA ILE A 8 -7.74 8.67 13.28
C ILE A 8 -6.35 8.07 13.16
N GLY A 9 -6.11 7.22 12.15
CA GLY A 9 -4.82 6.64 11.83
C GLY A 9 -4.03 7.53 10.86
N ILE A 10 -2.81 7.91 11.23
CA ILE A 10 -1.86 8.65 10.38
C ILE A 10 -0.57 7.81 10.29
N PRO A 11 0.07 7.70 9.10
CA PRO A 11 1.35 7.01 8.97
C PRO A 11 2.41 7.58 9.93
N SER A 12 3.11 6.70 10.66
CA SER A 12 4.08 7.09 11.68
C SER A 12 5.36 7.70 11.11
N LYS A 13 5.68 7.45 9.82
CA LYS A 13 6.93 7.89 9.18
C LYS A 13 6.78 8.11 7.66
N GLY A 14 7.79 8.68 7.06
CA GLY A 14 7.93 8.81 5.60
C GLY A 14 7.18 10.00 5.00
N ARG A 15 7.31 10.13 3.67
CA ARG A 15 6.73 11.24 2.88
C ARG A 15 5.22 11.37 3.02
N LEU A 16 4.53 10.24 3.25
CA LEU A 16 3.08 10.23 3.42
C LEU A 16 2.68 10.95 4.70
N LYS A 17 3.36 10.67 5.84
CA LYS A 17 3.16 11.41 7.11
C LYS A 17 3.25 12.91 6.90
N THR A 18 4.38 13.36 6.34
CA THR A 18 4.64 14.80 6.14
C THR A 18 3.56 15.51 5.32
N LYS A 19 3.10 14.86 4.23
CA LYS A 19 2.06 15.45 3.37
C LYS A 19 0.70 15.47 4.08
N ILE A 20 0.34 14.44 4.83
CA ILE A 20 -0.91 14.40 5.59
C ILE A 20 -0.92 15.45 6.70
N LEU A 21 0.19 15.60 7.44
CA LEU A 21 0.30 16.67 8.46
C LEU A 21 0.10 18.07 7.86
N LYS A 22 0.59 18.30 6.63
CA LYS A 22 0.33 19.57 5.91
C LYS A 22 -1.16 19.76 5.61
N ILE A 23 -1.90 18.71 5.28
CA ILE A 23 -3.36 18.77 5.06
C ILE A 23 -4.07 19.21 6.35
N PHE A 24 -3.72 18.60 7.49
CA PHE A 24 -4.27 19.00 8.79
C PHE A 24 -3.98 20.47 9.08
N LYS A 25 -2.73 20.89 8.94
CA LYS A 25 -2.31 22.29 9.16
C LYS A 25 -3.06 23.28 8.25
N LYS A 26 -3.20 22.97 6.96
CA LYS A 26 -3.95 23.80 5.99
C LYS A 26 -5.40 23.98 6.39
N ASN A 27 -6.00 22.95 6.99
CA ASN A 27 -7.38 22.99 7.49
C ASN A 27 -7.49 23.51 8.94
N LYS A 28 -6.44 24.18 9.46
CA LYS A 28 -6.38 24.74 10.82
C LYS A 28 -6.61 23.69 11.94
N LEU A 29 -6.32 22.42 11.64
CA LEU A 29 -6.35 21.33 12.60
C LEU A 29 -4.94 21.16 13.18
N ASN A 30 -4.70 21.78 14.33
CA ASN A 30 -3.40 21.72 14.99
C ASN A 30 -3.26 20.43 15.77
N LEU A 31 -2.40 19.54 15.27
CA LEU A 31 -2.08 18.29 15.94
C LEU A 31 -1.14 18.56 17.12
N VAL A 32 -1.43 17.96 18.26
CA VAL A 32 -0.65 18.04 19.50
C VAL A 32 -0.20 16.64 19.88
N SER A 33 1.07 16.50 20.23
CA SER A 33 1.67 15.29 20.77
C SER A 33 2.26 15.63 22.14
N GLU A 34 2.04 14.79 23.13
CA GLU A 34 2.48 15.04 24.51
C GLU A 34 4.00 14.84 24.69
N ARG A 35 4.60 13.93 23.90
CA ARG A 35 6.00 13.49 24.02
C ARG A 35 6.87 13.82 22.81
N GLY A 36 6.39 14.69 21.89
CA GLY A 36 7.11 15.12 20.70
C GLY A 36 6.97 14.17 19.50
N GLU A 37 7.89 14.26 18.54
CA GLU A 37 7.76 13.60 17.22
C GLU A 37 7.78 12.05 17.25
N ARG A 38 8.25 11.45 18.33
CA ARG A 38 8.29 9.99 18.54
C ARG A 38 7.04 9.42 19.19
N ASP A 39 6.09 10.29 19.55
CA ASP A 39 4.85 9.85 20.16
C ASP A 39 3.98 9.09 19.15
N LEU A 40 3.46 7.96 19.58
CA LEU A 40 2.52 7.14 18.80
C LEU A 40 1.07 7.61 18.97
N LEU A 41 0.82 8.54 19.86
CA LEU A 41 -0.49 9.10 20.18
C LEU A 41 -0.46 10.63 20.02
N GLY A 42 -1.57 11.17 19.59
CA GLY A 42 -1.78 12.61 19.47
C GLY A 42 -3.25 12.97 19.60
N SER A 43 -3.50 14.26 19.63
CA SER A 43 -4.83 14.85 19.64
C SER A 43 -4.89 16.04 18.70
N ILE A 44 -6.10 16.59 18.50
CA ILE A 44 -6.28 17.85 17.79
C ILE A 44 -6.64 18.92 18.81
N LYS A 45 -5.89 20.03 18.82
CA LYS A 45 -6.18 21.16 19.73
C LYS A 45 -7.64 21.60 19.54
N ASN A 46 -8.36 21.76 20.64
CA ASN A 46 -9.77 22.14 20.69
C ASN A 46 -10.78 21.09 20.17
N LEU A 47 -10.35 19.83 19.93
CA LEU A 47 -11.24 18.72 19.57
C LEU A 47 -10.98 17.52 20.52
N SER A 48 -11.52 17.60 21.72
CA SER A 48 -11.30 16.63 22.81
C SER A 48 -11.87 15.23 22.53
N ASN A 49 -12.70 15.08 21.50
CA ASN A 49 -13.29 13.82 21.08
C ASN A 49 -12.55 13.18 19.89
N VAL A 50 -11.34 13.65 19.56
CA VAL A 50 -10.52 13.10 18.48
C VAL A 50 -9.20 12.59 19.03
N LYS A 51 -8.85 11.35 18.72
CA LYS A 51 -7.57 10.73 19.05
C LYS A 51 -6.82 10.41 17.77
N ILE A 52 -5.56 10.78 17.70
CA ILE A 52 -4.66 10.47 16.60
C ILE A 52 -3.78 9.30 16.99
N LEU A 53 -3.66 8.32 16.11
CA LEU A 53 -2.74 7.18 16.26
C LEU A 53 -1.73 7.21 15.09
N TYR A 54 -0.44 7.25 15.41
CA TYR A 54 0.63 7.17 14.42
C TYR A 54 1.05 5.71 14.25
N LEU A 55 0.71 5.11 13.12
CA LEU A 55 0.80 3.67 12.88
C LEU A 55 1.55 3.37 11.58
N HIS A 56 1.95 2.12 11.39
CA HIS A 56 2.40 1.65 10.08
C HIS A 56 1.24 1.72 9.07
N ALA A 57 1.52 2.09 7.82
CA ALA A 57 0.48 2.32 6.82
C ALA A 57 -0.40 1.08 6.55
N ARG A 58 0.16 -0.14 6.63
CA ARG A 58 -0.60 -1.41 6.51
C ARG A 58 -1.51 -1.62 7.73
N GLU A 59 -1.01 -1.36 8.93
CA GLU A 59 -1.79 -1.48 10.18
C GLU A 59 -3.00 -0.54 10.18
N ILE A 60 -2.89 0.65 9.57
CA ILE A 60 -4.03 1.57 9.43
C ILE A 60 -5.18 0.89 8.66
N VAL A 61 -4.88 0.18 7.57
CA VAL A 61 -5.90 -0.52 6.79
C VAL A 61 -6.54 -1.65 7.60
N GLU A 62 -5.74 -2.44 8.31
CA GLU A 62 -6.23 -3.53 9.17
C GLU A 62 -7.17 -2.99 10.26
N ARG A 63 -6.77 -1.92 10.95
CA ARG A 63 -7.55 -1.28 12.02
C ARG A 63 -8.79 -0.53 11.53
N LEU A 64 -8.83 -0.10 10.27
CA LEU A 64 -10.06 0.38 9.65
C LEU A 64 -11.03 -0.78 9.37
N GLY A 65 -10.50 -1.94 8.96
CA GLY A 65 -11.28 -3.14 8.69
C GLY A 65 -11.89 -3.78 9.94
N ASP A 66 -11.21 -3.74 11.08
CA ASP A 66 -11.73 -4.24 12.37
C ASP A 66 -12.58 -3.20 13.14
N GLY A 67 -12.59 -1.92 12.68
CA GLY A 67 -13.36 -0.83 13.27
C GLY A 67 -12.70 -0.16 14.47
N SER A 68 -11.45 -0.48 14.80
CA SER A 68 -10.69 0.21 15.88
C SER A 68 -10.21 1.61 15.47
N LEU A 69 -10.20 1.90 14.17
CA LEU A 69 -10.08 3.23 13.60
C LEU A 69 -11.36 3.62 12.84
N ASP A 70 -11.78 4.87 12.99
CA ASP A 70 -12.90 5.44 12.23
C ASP A 70 -12.45 6.01 10.90
N LEU A 71 -11.30 6.69 10.88
CA LEU A 71 -10.70 7.38 9.74
C LEU A 71 -9.21 7.04 9.68
N GLY A 72 -8.65 6.90 8.48
CA GLY A 72 -7.22 6.66 8.32
C GLY A 72 -6.68 7.13 6.98
N PHE A 73 -5.36 7.28 6.93
CA PHE A 73 -4.63 7.67 5.74
C PHE A 73 -3.62 6.58 5.38
N SER A 74 -3.70 6.05 4.16
CA SER A 74 -2.79 5.02 3.70
C SER A 74 -2.65 5.06 2.17
N GLY A 75 -1.83 4.18 1.59
CA GLY A 75 -1.75 3.96 0.15
C GLY A 75 -2.95 3.15 -0.35
N TYR A 76 -3.43 3.46 -1.54
CA TYR A 76 -4.49 2.69 -2.18
C TYR A 76 -4.07 1.24 -2.46
N ASP A 77 -2.78 1.04 -2.74
CA ASP A 77 -2.16 -0.27 -2.89
C ASP A 77 -2.33 -1.16 -1.66
N LEU A 78 -2.14 -0.61 -0.46
CA LEU A 78 -2.29 -1.36 0.79
C LEU A 78 -3.74 -1.74 1.08
N LEU A 79 -4.71 -0.90 0.69
CA LEU A 79 -6.12 -1.26 0.74
C LEU A 79 -6.41 -2.43 -0.22
N LYS A 80 -5.89 -2.37 -1.44
CA LYS A 80 -6.13 -3.41 -2.46
C LYS A 80 -5.37 -4.69 -2.18
N GLU A 81 -4.25 -4.62 -1.50
CA GLU A 81 -3.49 -5.78 -1.05
C GLU A 81 -4.14 -6.50 0.14
N SER A 82 -4.96 -5.80 0.94
CA SER A 82 -5.62 -6.42 2.09
C SER A 82 -6.65 -7.48 1.65
N GLU A 83 -7.01 -8.37 2.56
CA GLU A 83 -8.03 -9.38 2.31
C GLU A 83 -9.37 -8.75 1.90
N ILE A 84 -10.14 -9.43 1.08
CA ILE A 84 -11.42 -8.93 0.54
C ILE A 84 -12.43 -8.59 1.65
N ASN A 85 -12.43 -9.34 2.75
CA ASN A 85 -13.25 -9.08 3.92
C ASN A 85 -12.90 -7.75 4.60
N ILE A 86 -11.63 -7.33 4.60
CA ILE A 86 -11.14 -6.03 5.08
C ILE A 86 -11.52 -4.94 4.08
N GLN A 87 -11.24 -5.13 2.79
CA GLN A 87 -11.60 -4.18 1.74
C GLN A 87 -13.10 -3.82 1.77
N ASN A 88 -13.97 -4.83 1.94
CA ASN A 88 -15.42 -4.66 1.98
C ASN A 88 -15.91 -3.80 3.16
N LYS A 89 -15.13 -3.70 4.23
CA LYS A 89 -15.43 -2.89 5.42
C LYS A 89 -14.87 -1.47 5.37
N ILE A 90 -14.14 -1.10 4.31
CA ILE A 90 -13.49 0.21 4.17
C ILE A 90 -14.05 0.94 2.95
N SER A 91 -14.19 2.26 3.07
CA SER A 91 -14.48 3.16 1.96
C SER A 91 -13.32 4.11 1.73
N ALA A 92 -12.70 4.08 0.55
CA ALA A 92 -11.75 5.09 0.11
C ALA A 92 -12.53 6.33 -0.32
N VAL A 93 -12.52 7.38 0.49
CA VAL A 93 -13.38 8.56 0.31
C VAL A 93 -12.69 9.72 -0.40
N LYS A 94 -11.36 9.77 -0.40
CA LYS A 94 -10.58 10.79 -1.11
C LYS A 94 -9.24 10.24 -1.55
N LYS A 95 -8.91 10.40 -2.82
CA LYS A 95 -7.56 10.28 -3.39
C LYS A 95 -6.94 11.67 -3.48
N TYR A 96 -5.67 11.81 -3.07
CA TYR A 96 -5.06 13.13 -2.89
C TYR A 96 -4.14 13.56 -4.03
N GLY A 97 -3.88 12.72 -5.02
CA GLY A 97 -3.01 13.04 -6.15
C GLY A 97 -1.52 13.07 -5.83
N PHE A 98 -1.12 12.75 -4.60
CA PHE A 98 0.28 12.63 -4.20
C PHE A 98 0.61 11.22 -3.70
N GLY A 99 1.92 10.94 -3.57
CA GLY A 99 2.40 9.59 -3.22
C GLY A 99 2.07 8.58 -4.31
N LYS A 100 1.99 9.04 -5.55
CA LYS A 100 1.76 8.19 -6.73
C LYS A 100 2.87 7.17 -6.87
N ALA A 101 2.48 5.94 -7.08
CA ALA A 101 3.37 4.82 -7.35
C ALA A 101 2.58 3.75 -8.12
N THR A 102 3.31 2.88 -8.81
CA THR A 102 2.72 1.77 -9.55
C THR A 102 3.33 0.47 -9.05
N LEU A 103 2.51 -0.51 -8.73
CA LEU A 103 2.94 -1.88 -8.50
C LEU A 103 3.15 -2.54 -9.86
N VAL A 104 4.34 -3.10 -10.07
CA VAL A 104 4.76 -3.61 -11.37
C VAL A 104 5.42 -4.98 -11.25
N VAL A 105 5.40 -5.75 -12.35
CA VAL A 105 6.25 -6.92 -12.53
C VAL A 105 7.59 -6.45 -13.12
N ALA A 106 8.69 -6.78 -12.46
CA ALA A 106 10.04 -6.48 -12.92
C ALA A 106 10.90 -7.74 -12.99
N ILE A 107 11.71 -7.79 -14.03
CA ILE A 107 12.57 -8.93 -14.37
C ILE A 107 14.00 -8.47 -14.58
N PRO A 108 15.02 -9.35 -14.46
CA PRO A 108 16.40 -9.03 -14.77
C PRO A 108 16.57 -8.55 -16.22
N ASP A 109 17.35 -7.48 -16.43
CA ASP A 109 17.66 -6.94 -17.78
C ASP A 109 18.19 -7.98 -18.77
N PRO A 110 19.05 -8.95 -18.36
CA PRO A 110 19.56 -9.97 -19.29
C PRO A 110 18.49 -10.92 -19.87
N TRP A 111 17.27 -10.89 -19.38
CA TRP A 111 16.17 -11.70 -19.93
C TRP A 111 15.58 -11.02 -21.19
N ILE A 112 16.40 -10.85 -22.22
CA ILE A 112 16.07 -10.03 -23.42
C ILE A 112 14.85 -10.52 -24.19
N ASP A 113 14.58 -11.82 -24.20
CA ASP A 113 13.47 -12.45 -24.92
C ASP A 113 12.13 -12.33 -24.17
N VAL A 114 12.13 -11.95 -22.90
CA VAL A 114 10.92 -11.79 -22.07
C VAL A 114 10.48 -10.34 -22.07
N GLN A 115 9.47 -9.97 -22.84
CA GLN A 115 9.00 -8.58 -22.98
C GLN A 115 7.64 -8.34 -22.30
N THR A 116 6.80 -9.38 -22.25
CA THR A 116 5.41 -9.34 -21.77
C THR A 116 5.17 -10.38 -20.70
N VAL A 117 4.01 -10.33 -20.06
CA VAL A 117 3.59 -11.36 -19.08
C VAL A 117 3.28 -12.68 -19.78
N ALA A 118 2.91 -12.67 -21.07
CA ALA A 118 2.74 -13.89 -21.85
C ALA A 118 4.08 -14.65 -22.03
N ASP A 119 5.16 -13.93 -22.36
CA ASP A 119 6.49 -14.54 -22.43
C ASP A 119 6.93 -15.11 -21.07
N LEU A 120 6.49 -14.47 -19.99
CA LEU A 120 6.76 -14.93 -18.62
C LEU A 120 6.05 -16.25 -18.30
N GLU A 121 4.87 -16.51 -18.88
CA GLU A 121 4.20 -17.81 -18.74
C GLU A 121 4.99 -18.93 -19.35
N GLU A 122 5.54 -18.72 -20.55
CA GLU A 122 6.42 -19.71 -21.22
C GLU A 122 7.64 -20.04 -20.36
N ILE A 123 8.32 -19.02 -19.82
CA ILE A 123 9.44 -19.19 -18.90
C ILE A 123 9.01 -19.95 -17.64
N ALA A 124 7.85 -19.63 -17.05
CA ALA A 124 7.37 -20.31 -15.85
C ALA A 124 7.08 -21.80 -16.13
N PHE A 125 6.56 -22.12 -17.30
CA PHE A 125 6.36 -23.49 -17.74
C PHE A 125 7.70 -24.23 -17.94
N GLU A 126 8.67 -23.62 -18.62
CA GLU A 126 10.02 -24.17 -18.77
C GLU A 126 10.73 -24.43 -17.43
N PHE A 127 10.60 -23.51 -16.47
CA PHE A 127 11.13 -23.70 -15.12
C PHE A 127 10.55 -24.94 -14.46
N LYS A 128 9.24 -25.18 -14.62
CA LYS A 128 8.59 -26.36 -14.10
C LYS A 128 9.06 -27.62 -14.81
N ASP A 129 9.08 -27.60 -16.14
CA ASP A 129 9.38 -28.79 -16.95
C ASP A 129 10.86 -29.17 -16.89
N LYS A 130 11.75 -28.25 -17.22
CA LYS A 130 13.21 -28.52 -17.31
C LYS A 130 13.91 -28.51 -15.95
N LYS A 131 13.57 -27.55 -15.07
CA LYS A 131 14.25 -27.38 -13.77
C LYS A 131 13.51 -28.06 -12.60
N LYS A 132 12.33 -28.65 -12.84
CA LYS A 132 11.43 -29.23 -11.82
C LYS A 132 11.14 -28.27 -10.66
N LYS A 133 11.17 -26.95 -10.91
CA LYS A 133 10.93 -25.88 -9.94
C LYS A 133 9.93 -24.87 -10.52
N ARG A 134 9.14 -24.25 -9.66
CA ARG A 134 8.29 -23.14 -10.07
C ARG A 134 9.07 -21.84 -10.14
N LEU A 135 8.72 -20.95 -11.05
CA LEU A 135 9.24 -19.60 -11.14
C LEU A 135 8.98 -18.85 -9.81
N ARG A 136 10.01 -18.38 -9.13
CA ARG A 136 9.85 -17.67 -7.86
C ARG A 136 9.69 -16.17 -8.11
N VAL A 137 8.69 -15.58 -7.46
CA VAL A 137 8.33 -14.16 -7.55
C VAL A 137 8.43 -13.54 -6.17
N ALA A 138 9.44 -12.72 -5.91
CA ALA A 138 9.53 -12.02 -4.62
C ALA A 138 8.62 -10.79 -4.59
N THR A 139 7.90 -10.62 -3.49
CA THR A 139 6.91 -9.54 -3.37
C THR A 139 6.57 -9.17 -1.92
N LYS A 140 6.16 -7.92 -1.73
CA LYS A 140 5.45 -7.42 -0.53
C LYS A 140 3.94 -7.37 -0.72
N TYR A 141 3.45 -7.74 -1.92
CA TYR A 141 2.05 -7.64 -2.36
C TYR A 141 1.56 -9.00 -2.89
N PRO A 142 1.53 -10.06 -2.03
CA PRO A 142 1.23 -11.41 -2.48
C PRO A 142 -0.17 -11.58 -3.07
N ASN A 143 -1.18 -10.86 -2.57
CA ASN A 143 -2.55 -11.01 -3.08
C ASN A 143 -2.70 -10.39 -4.47
N LEU A 144 -2.28 -9.13 -4.64
CA LEU A 144 -2.30 -8.44 -5.92
C LEU A 144 -1.43 -9.14 -6.97
N THR A 145 -0.24 -9.61 -6.57
CA THR A 145 0.66 -10.34 -7.46
C THR A 145 0.03 -11.63 -7.96
N ARG A 146 -0.56 -12.42 -7.05
CA ARG A 146 -1.21 -13.68 -7.40
C ARG A 146 -2.40 -13.46 -8.33
N GLU A 147 -3.28 -12.53 -7.99
CA GLU A 147 -4.46 -12.20 -8.80
C GLU A 147 -4.05 -11.76 -10.22
N PHE A 148 -3.07 -10.86 -10.32
CA PHE A 148 -2.58 -10.38 -11.60
C PHE A 148 -1.98 -11.48 -12.46
N LEU A 149 -1.04 -12.28 -11.92
CA LEU A 149 -0.38 -13.34 -12.66
C LEU A 149 -1.39 -14.40 -13.14
N PHE A 150 -2.33 -14.80 -12.28
CA PHE A 150 -3.40 -15.73 -12.68
C PHE A 150 -4.30 -15.12 -13.76
N SER A 151 -4.65 -13.84 -13.67
CA SER A 151 -5.48 -13.15 -14.68
C SER A 151 -4.81 -13.09 -16.06
N LYS A 152 -3.46 -13.21 -16.09
CA LYS A 152 -2.63 -13.23 -17.30
C LYS A 152 -2.25 -14.64 -17.75
N GLY A 153 -2.79 -15.68 -17.11
CA GLY A 153 -2.52 -17.08 -17.46
C GLY A 153 -1.27 -17.67 -16.82
N VAL A 154 -0.42 -16.89 -16.17
CA VAL A 154 0.78 -17.41 -15.49
C VAL A 154 0.37 -18.22 -14.27
N THR A 155 0.63 -19.54 -14.29
CA THR A 155 0.17 -20.46 -13.24
C THR A 155 1.30 -21.19 -12.51
N GLN A 156 2.47 -21.34 -13.14
CA GLN A 156 3.59 -22.13 -12.64
C GLN A 156 4.59 -21.29 -11.84
N PHE A 157 4.11 -20.50 -10.88
CA PHE A 157 4.96 -19.67 -10.02
C PHE A 157 4.81 -20.01 -8.54
N LYS A 158 5.75 -19.51 -7.74
CA LYS A 158 5.75 -19.54 -6.27
C LYS A 158 6.07 -18.15 -5.75
N LEU A 159 5.21 -17.61 -4.88
CA LEU A 159 5.49 -16.34 -4.22
C LEU A 159 6.53 -16.53 -3.09
N VAL A 160 7.45 -15.58 -3.02
CA VAL A 160 8.46 -15.45 -1.97
C VAL A 160 8.22 -14.14 -1.24
N SER A 161 8.01 -14.21 0.06
CA SER A 161 7.80 -13.01 0.88
C SER A 161 9.07 -12.16 0.94
N SER A 162 8.97 -10.88 0.60
CA SER A 162 10.05 -9.91 0.76
C SER A 162 9.77 -9.00 1.94
N LEU A 163 10.73 -8.88 2.85
CA LEU A 163 10.66 -8.00 4.02
C LEU A 163 11.37 -6.65 3.79
N GLY A 164 12.23 -6.57 2.77
CA GLY A 164 12.98 -5.36 2.40
C GLY A 164 13.76 -5.60 1.12
N ALA A 165 14.36 -4.58 0.52
CA ALA A 165 15.26 -4.65 -0.65
C ALA A 165 14.82 -5.71 -1.70
N THR A 166 13.56 -5.68 -2.11
CA THR A 166 12.97 -6.69 -3.02
C THR A 166 13.75 -6.78 -4.33
N GLU A 167 14.29 -5.66 -4.79
CA GLU A 167 15.11 -5.51 -6.01
C GLU A 167 16.38 -6.35 -6.00
N ALA A 168 16.88 -6.75 -4.82
CA ALA A 168 18.09 -7.57 -4.71
C ALA A 168 17.82 -9.08 -4.86
N TYR A 169 16.57 -9.54 -4.73
CA TYR A 169 16.23 -10.96 -4.67
C TYR A 169 16.65 -11.76 -5.91
N PRO A 170 16.51 -11.25 -7.15
CA PRO A 170 16.96 -11.98 -8.33
C PRO A 170 18.49 -12.24 -8.35
N PHE A 171 19.26 -11.32 -7.82
CA PHE A 171 20.73 -11.40 -7.82
C PHE A 171 21.31 -12.19 -6.65
N THR A 172 20.50 -12.43 -5.62
CA THR A 172 20.87 -13.29 -4.48
C THR A 172 20.39 -14.74 -4.64
N GLY A 173 19.77 -15.07 -5.77
CA GLY A 173 19.20 -16.38 -6.01
C GLY A 173 17.96 -16.71 -5.16
N SER A 174 17.36 -15.70 -4.53
CA SER A 174 16.19 -15.87 -3.67
C SER A 174 14.87 -15.93 -4.48
N SER A 175 14.84 -15.29 -5.64
CA SER A 175 13.76 -15.41 -6.63
C SER A 175 14.30 -15.17 -8.04
N GLU A 176 13.52 -15.46 -9.08
CA GLU A 176 13.88 -15.17 -10.45
C GLU A 176 13.42 -13.78 -10.89
N ILE A 177 12.25 -13.36 -10.41
CA ILE A 177 11.63 -12.08 -10.74
C ILE A 177 11.02 -11.47 -9.48
N ILE A 178 10.55 -10.23 -9.61
CA ILE A 178 9.89 -9.52 -8.50
C ILE A 178 8.59 -8.84 -8.94
N THR A 179 7.74 -8.55 -7.96
CA THR A 179 6.78 -7.46 -8.06
C THR A 179 7.06 -6.45 -6.95
N ASP A 180 7.20 -5.19 -7.32
CA ASP A 180 7.47 -4.13 -6.35
C ASP A 180 6.79 -2.82 -6.74
N ILE A 181 6.63 -1.93 -5.76
CA ILE A 181 6.00 -0.65 -5.96
C ILE A 181 7.05 0.43 -6.28
N THR A 182 6.87 1.13 -7.38
CA THR A 182 7.82 2.16 -7.82
C THR A 182 7.12 3.44 -8.24
N SER A 183 7.78 4.58 -8.04
CA SER A 183 7.29 5.88 -8.53
C SER A 183 7.86 6.25 -9.90
N THR A 184 9.14 5.98 -10.13
CA THR A 184 9.88 6.38 -11.35
C THR A 184 10.59 5.23 -12.04
N GLY A 185 10.64 4.06 -11.42
CA GLY A 185 11.42 2.90 -11.88
C GLY A 185 12.93 3.03 -11.67
N GLU A 186 13.43 4.13 -11.10
CA GLU A 186 14.87 4.36 -10.93
C GLU A 186 15.55 3.28 -10.09
N THR A 187 14.96 2.90 -8.95
CA THR A 187 15.51 1.84 -8.09
C THR A 187 15.60 0.51 -8.82
N LEU A 188 14.60 0.19 -9.63
CA LEU A 188 14.61 -1.03 -10.44
C LEU A 188 15.75 -1.00 -11.46
N ARG A 189 15.86 0.08 -12.24
CA ARG A 189 16.94 0.24 -13.23
C ARG A 189 18.33 0.24 -12.59
N ALA A 190 18.50 0.93 -11.46
CA ALA A 190 19.77 0.93 -10.72
C ALA A 190 20.20 -0.46 -10.23
N ASN A 191 19.25 -1.40 -10.13
CA ASN A 191 19.48 -2.80 -9.78
C ASN A 191 19.35 -3.75 -11.00
N ASN A 192 19.59 -3.27 -12.21
CA ASN A 192 19.54 -4.07 -13.45
C ASN A 192 18.22 -4.84 -13.63
N LEU A 193 17.11 -4.19 -13.27
CA LEU A 193 15.75 -4.70 -13.45
C LEU A 193 14.98 -3.81 -14.41
N ARG A 194 14.17 -4.42 -15.26
CA ARG A 194 13.22 -3.71 -16.12
C ARG A 194 11.79 -4.16 -15.90
N ILE A 195 10.86 -3.27 -16.14
CA ILE A 195 9.43 -3.52 -16.03
C ILE A 195 8.95 -4.16 -17.34
N LEU A 196 8.11 -5.20 -17.24
CA LEU A 196 7.45 -5.79 -18.41
C LEU A 196 6.48 -4.77 -19.04
N LYS A 197 6.34 -4.80 -20.38
CA LYS A 197 5.51 -3.84 -21.14
C LYS A 197 4.06 -3.79 -20.65
N ASP A 198 3.50 -4.95 -20.30
CA ASP A 198 2.15 -5.10 -19.73
C ASP A 198 2.17 -5.52 -18.26
N GLY A 199 3.29 -5.29 -17.58
CA GLY A 199 3.53 -5.69 -16.18
C GLY A 199 3.00 -4.70 -15.14
N GLU A 200 2.17 -3.72 -15.52
CA GLU A 200 1.50 -2.82 -14.56
C GLU A 200 0.35 -3.55 -13.85
N ILE A 201 0.48 -3.72 -12.53
CA ILE A 201 -0.52 -4.42 -11.71
C ILE A 201 -1.55 -3.42 -11.16
N LEU A 202 -1.08 -2.33 -10.55
CA LEU A 202 -1.95 -1.35 -9.89
C LEU A 202 -1.30 0.02 -9.78
N LYS A 203 -2.02 1.06 -10.18
CA LYS A 203 -1.68 2.45 -9.85
C LYS A 203 -2.20 2.82 -8.47
N SER A 204 -1.31 3.34 -7.63
CA SER A 204 -1.61 3.74 -6.26
C SER A 204 -1.29 5.20 -6.01
N GLU A 205 -1.96 5.74 -5.00
CA GLU A 205 -1.72 7.07 -4.44
C GLU A 205 -2.21 7.13 -2.99
N ALA A 206 -1.88 8.21 -2.31
CA ALA A 206 -2.36 8.48 -0.96
C ALA A 206 -3.89 8.63 -0.92
N CYS A 207 -4.52 7.91 0.00
CA CYS A 207 -5.97 7.92 0.19
C CYS A 207 -6.34 8.22 1.64
N MET A 208 -7.46 8.95 1.80
CA MET A 208 -8.24 8.97 3.03
C MET A 208 -9.30 7.88 2.97
N MET A 209 -9.40 7.10 4.01
CA MET A 209 -10.26 5.93 4.13
C MET A 209 -11.09 6.00 5.40
N ILE A 210 -12.30 5.46 5.35
CA ILE A 210 -13.21 5.41 6.50
C ILE A 210 -13.65 3.96 6.71
N SER A 211 -13.67 3.52 7.96
CA SER A 211 -14.31 2.27 8.34
C SER A 211 -15.83 2.37 8.13
N LYS A 212 -16.43 1.38 7.50
CA LYS A 212 -17.90 1.28 7.42
C LYS A 212 -18.54 0.94 8.77
N LEU A 213 -17.73 0.46 9.73
CA LEU A 213 -18.12 0.22 11.11
C LEU A 213 -18.05 1.49 11.97
N ALA A 214 -17.45 2.56 11.44
CA ALA A 214 -17.30 3.84 12.16
C ALA A 214 -18.65 4.45 12.55
N SER A 215 -18.63 5.15 13.67
CA SER A 215 -19.77 5.94 14.11
C SER A 215 -20.25 6.92 13.05
N LYS A 216 -21.54 6.94 12.73
CA LYS A 216 -22.15 7.92 11.80
C LYS A 216 -22.27 9.31 12.41
N SER A 217 -21.39 9.71 13.33
CA SER A 217 -21.45 10.98 14.06
C SER A 217 -21.31 12.18 13.12
N SER A 218 -22.00 13.28 13.44
CA SER A 218 -21.89 14.54 12.72
C SER A 218 -20.46 15.10 12.75
N ALA A 219 -19.73 14.84 13.84
CA ALA A 219 -18.33 15.24 13.99
C ALA A 219 -17.42 14.54 12.99
N LEU A 220 -17.55 13.21 12.81
CA LEU A 220 -16.78 12.48 11.81
C LEU A 220 -17.09 12.98 10.40
N LYS A 221 -18.37 13.17 10.06
CA LYS A 221 -18.78 13.72 8.76
C LYS A 221 -18.17 15.10 8.48
N LYS A 222 -18.15 15.99 9.49
CA LYS A 222 -17.52 17.31 9.38
C LYS A 222 -16.00 17.20 9.15
N LEU A 223 -15.30 16.35 9.88
CA LEU A 223 -13.86 16.11 9.69
C LEU A 223 -13.55 15.57 8.29
N VAL A 224 -14.29 14.59 7.84
CA VAL A 224 -14.15 14.03 6.48
C VAL A 224 -14.34 15.12 5.42
N LYS A 225 -15.42 15.90 5.50
CA LYS A 225 -15.69 17.00 4.57
C LYS A 225 -14.57 18.04 4.58
N LEU A 226 -14.03 18.37 5.75
CA LEU A 226 -12.95 19.33 5.90
C LEU A 226 -11.66 18.82 5.28
N LEU A 227 -11.26 17.59 5.59
CA LEU A 227 -10.05 16.96 5.09
C LEU A 227 -10.12 16.60 3.59
N SER A 228 -11.31 16.49 3.01
CA SER A 228 -11.53 16.24 1.57
C SER A 228 -11.37 17.47 0.67
N LYS A 229 -11.34 18.70 1.24
CA LYS A 229 -11.32 19.97 0.48
C LYS A 229 -9.97 20.31 -0.18
N ASN A 230 -9.02 19.42 -0.21
CA ASN A 230 -7.70 19.62 -0.83
C ASN A 230 -7.51 18.77 -2.06
#